data_41bc669c3dbd1af7e59bc4b74a781768
#
_entry.id   41bc669c3dbd1af7e59bc4b74a781768
#
_cell.length_a   1.000
_cell.length_b   1.000
_cell.length_c   1.000
_cell.angle_alpha   90.00
_cell.angle_beta   90.00
_cell.angle_gamma   90.00
#
_symmetry.space_group_name_H-M   'P 1'
#
loop_
_entity.id
_entity.type
_entity.pdbx_description
1 polymer ?
#
loop_
_entity_poly.entity_id
_entity_poly.type
_entity_poly.pdbx_seq_one_letter_code
_entity_poly.pdbx_strand_id
1 'polypeptide(L)'
;WARLGEIVAIARGGSPRPIKEYLTESNDGINWIKIGDTDKDGKYINSCKEKIKVEGLNKTRKVYPGDFLLTNSMSFGRPYITNIEGCIHDGWLALSDYDKCYCSDFLFYLLLSPYAKKVFGSKVAGAVVKNLNTDKVAASVFPLPPLAEQHRIVAKIEELLPLVEEYDEAQEKLDKLNDGLPEKLKKSVLQQA
;
A
#
# COMPACT_ATOMS: atom_id res chain seq x y z
N TRP A 1 -10.12 -3.63 19.27
CA TRP A 1 -10.59 -3.34 17.94
C TRP A 1 -11.18 -1.93 17.91
N ALA A 2 -10.85 -1.14 16.87
CA ALA A 2 -11.33 0.23 16.70
C ALA A 2 -11.69 0.49 15.24
N ARG A 3 -12.55 1.48 14.99
CA ARG A 3 -12.77 2.00 13.64
C ARG A 3 -11.58 2.86 13.25
N LEU A 4 -11.06 2.66 12.04
CA LEU A 4 -9.84 3.35 11.64
C LEU A 4 -9.99 4.88 11.66
N GLY A 5 -11.14 5.40 11.23
CA GLY A 5 -11.40 6.84 11.24
C GLY A 5 -11.57 7.49 12.61
N GLU A 6 -11.62 6.71 13.71
CA GLU A 6 -11.63 7.23 15.08
C GLU A 6 -10.22 7.48 15.62
N ILE A 7 -9.21 6.89 14.99
CA ILE A 7 -7.82 6.88 15.48
C ILE A 7 -6.79 7.32 14.43
N VAL A 8 -7.22 7.54 13.16
CA VAL A 8 -6.36 7.96 12.06
C VAL A 8 -7.09 9.03 11.26
N ALA A 9 -6.44 10.12 10.94
CA ALA A 9 -6.97 11.11 10.02
C ALA A 9 -6.87 10.60 8.58
N ILE A 10 -7.99 10.61 7.85
CA ILE A 10 -8.09 10.07 6.50
C ILE A 10 -8.55 11.17 5.55
N ALA A 11 -7.77 11.42 4.50
CA ALA A 11 -8.08 12.44 3.51
C ALA A 11 -7.84 11.92 2.09
N ARG A 12 -8.72 12.30 1.15
CA ARG A 12 -8.53 11.97 -0.26
C ARG A 12 -7.59 12.98 -0.93
N GLY A 13 -6.74 12.48 -1.82
CA GLY A 13 -5.99 13.32 -2.75
C GLY A 13 -6.90 14.03 -3.76
N GLY A 14 -6.33 14.94 -4.52
CA GLY A 14 -7.05 15.70 -5.53
C GLY A 14 -6.14 16.02 -6.70
N SER A 15 -6.72 16.22 -7.89
CA SER A 15 -5.97 16.57 -9.10
C SER A 15 -6.43 17.93 -9.63
N PRO A 16 -5.55 18.93 -9.70
CA PRO A 16 -5.85 20.19 -10.38
C PRO A 16 -6.21 19.91 -11.83
N ARG A 17 -7.23 20.58 -12.36
CA ARG A 17 -7.69 20.37 -13.73
C ARG A 17 -7.76 21.69 -14.51
N PRO A 18 -7.29 21.71 -15.76
CA PRO A 18 -6.57 20.62 -16.45
C PRO A 18 -5.14 20.46 -15.92
N ILE A 19 -4.70 19.24 -15.62
CA ILE A 19 -3.42 18.99 -14.94
C ILE A 19 -2.20 19.55 -15.69
N LYS A 20 -2.24 19.55 -17.02
CA LYS A 20 -1.13 20.02 -17.87
C LYS A 20 -0.76 21.49 -17.60
N GLU A 21 -1.71 22.33 -17.18
CA GLU A 21 -1.45 23.74 -16.86
C GLU A 21 -0.72 23.92 -15.53
N TYR A 22 -0.84 22.91 -14.65
CA TYR A 22 -0.25 22.91 -13.31
C TYR A 22 1.07 22.17 -13.24
N LEU A 23 1.43 21.36 -14.23
CA LEU A 23 2.74 20.71 -14.26
C LEU A 23 3.85 21.73 -14.47
N THR A 24 5.01 21.48 -13.84
CA THR A 24 6.19 22.35 -13.95
C THR A 24 7.48 21.54 -13.80
N GLU A 25 8.52 21.97 -14.49
CA GLU A 25 9.89 21.47 -14.33
C GLU A 25 10.74 22.37 -13.41
N SER A 26 10.15 23.44 -12.90
CA SER A 26 10.84 24.36 -12.00
C SER A 26 11.32 23.67 -10.71
N ASN A 27 12.49 24.07 -10.22
CA ASN A 27 13.01 23.58 -8.95
C ASN A 27 12.10 23.92 -7.77
N ASP A 28 11.38 25.03 -7.83
CA ASP A 28 10.43 25.47 -6.82
C ASP A 28 9.07 24.74 -6.90
N GLY A 29 8.91 23.84 -7.88
CA GLY A 29 7.72 23.02 -8.02
C GLY A 29 7.58 22.04 -6.86
N ILE A 30 6.31 21.73 -6.51
CA ILE A 30 5.95 20.81 -5.44
C ILE A 30 5.84 19.40 -6.02
N ASN A 31 6.42 18.43 -5.34
CA ASN A 31 6.36 17.03 -5.74
C ASN A 31 4.90 16.59 -5.99
N TRP A 32 4.65 15.95 -7.14
CA TRP A 32 3.35 15.43 -7.52
C TRP A 32 3.38 13.90 -7.52
N ILE A 33 2.93 13.30 -6.42
CA ILE A 33 3.04 11.87 -6.14
C ILE A 33 1.88 11.13 -6.80
N LYS A 34 2.20 10.25 -7.73
CA LYS A 34 1.23 9.39 -8.45
C LYS A 34 1.45 7.92 -8.09
N ILE A 35 0.46 7.07 -8.34
CA ILE A 35 0.60 5.61 -8.16
C ILE A 35 1.73 5.05 -9.02
N GLY A 36 1.98 5.60 -10.20
CA GLY A 36 3.07 5.20 -11.08
C GLY A 36 4.48 5.55 -10.60
N ASP A 37 4.61 6.26 -9.48
CA ASP A 37 5.91 6.55 -8.83
C ASP A 37 6.27 5.51 -7.77
N THR A 38 5.41 4.52 -7.53
CA THR A 38 5.63 3.49 -6.53
C THR A 38 6.24 2.24 -7.14
N ASP A 39 7.10 1.58 -6.39
CA ASP A 39 7.48 0.21 -6.64
C ASP A 39 6.34 -0.73 -6.19
N LYS A 40 6.00 -1.72 -7.03
CA LYS A 40 4.90 -2.65 -6.76
C LYS A 40 5.08 -3.42 -5.46
N ASP A 41 6.30 -3.77 -5.11
CA ASP A 41 6.62 -4.53 -3.90
C ASP A 41 7.25 -3.65 -2.81
N GLY A 42 7.48 -2.36 -3.12
CA GLY A 42 8.06 -1.40 -2.20
C GLY A 42 7.13 -1.02 -1.03
N LYS A 43 7.76 -0.57 0.05
CA LYS A 43 7.11 -0.01 1.25
C LYS A 43 7.09 1.51 1.21
N TYR A 44 8.13 2.13 0.66
CA TYR A 44 8.38 3.57 0.72
C TYR A 44 8.28 4.25 -0.63
N ILE A 45 7.80 5.51 -0.61
CA ILE A 45 7.86 6.42 -1.76
C ILE A 45 8.99 7.42 -1.49
N ASN A 46 10.12 7.25 -2.18
CA ASN A 46 11.33 8.04 -1.98
C ASN A 46 11.52 9.16 -3.01
N SER A 47 10.79 9.11 -4.12
CA SER A 47 10.88 10.11 -5.20
C SER A 47 9.61 10.12 -6.02
N CYS A 48 9.41 11.18 -6.78
CA CYS A 48 8.37 11.27 -7.80
C CYS A 48 8.95 11.91 -9.08
N LYS A 49 8.27 11.69 -10.20
CA LYS A 49 8.74 12.12 -11.52
C LYS A 49 8.29 13.52 -11.88
N GLU A 50 7.17 13.96 -11.35
CA GLU A 50 6.52 15.20 -11.76
C GLU A 50 6.39 16.15 -10.57
N LYS A 51 6.31 17.44 -10.89
CA LYS A 51 6.02 18.52 -9.94
C LYS A 51 4.86 19.35 -10.43
N ILE A 52 4.15 19.98 -9.49
CA ILE A 52 3.10 20.94 -9.78
C ILE A 52 3.46 22.32 -9.26
N LYS A 53 2.88 23.35 -9.89
CA LYS A 53 2.96 24.74 -9.47
C LYS A 53 2.25 24.93 -8.14
N VAL A 54 2.65 25.94 -7.38
CA VAL A 54 2.07 26.31 -6.07
C VAL A 54 0.58 26.62 -6.17
N GLU A 55 0.11 27.17 -7.30
CA GLU A 55 -1.29 27.50 -7.55
C GLU A 55 -2.20 26.25 -7.59
N GLY A 56 -1.61 25.05 -7.76
CA GLY A 56 -2.33 23.79 -7.70
C GLY A 56 -2.60 23.27 -6.28
N LEU A 57 -1.93 23.81 -5.26
CA LEU A 57 -1.97 23.32 -3.88
C LEU A 57 -3.39 23.21 -3.30
N ASN A 58 -4.24 24.22 -3.54
CA ASN A 58 -5.59 24.28 -3.01
C ASN A 58 -6.55 23.25 -3.64
N LYS A 59 -6.11 22.59 -4.72
CA LYS A 59 -6.90 21.59 -5.46
C LYS A 59 -6.42 20.14 -5.23
N THR A 60 -5.45 19.97 -4.34
CA THR A 60 -4.86 18.67 -4.01
C THR A 60 -4.71 18.49 -2.50
N ARG A 61 -4.12 17.40 -2.07
CA ARG A 61 -3.81 17.15 -0.68
C ARG A 61 -2.29 17.10 -0.50
N LYS A 62 -1.78 17.94 0.40
CA LYS A 62 -0.39 17.91 0.82
C LYS A 62 -0.17 16.76 1.81
N VAL A 63 0.97 16.10 1.69
CA VAL A 63 1.43 15.01 2.56
C VAL A 63 2.87 15.23 2.95
N TYR A 64 3.26 14.63 4.06
CA TYR A 64 4.56 14.80 4.69
C TYR A 64 5.25 13.44 4.88
N PRO A 65 6.60 13.43 5.04
CA PRO A 65 7.31 12.22 5.38
C PRO A 65 6.69 11.53 6.60
N GLY A 66 6.43 10.22 6.47
CA GLY A 66 5.76 9.42 7.47
C GLY A 66 4.27 9.20 7.22
N ASP A 67 3.60 10.01 6.42
CA ASP A 67 2.20 9.77 6.06
C ASP A 67 2.05 8.47 5.26
N PHE A 68 0.97 7.73 5.54
CA PHE A 68 0.58 6.60 4.72
C PHE A 68 -0.22 7.04 3.51
N LEU A 69 0.08 6.46 2.36
CA LEU A 69 -0.69 6.59 1.13
C LEU A 69 -1.31 5.26 0.77
N LEU A 70 -2.64 5.22 0.73
CA LEU A 70 -3.41 4.03 0.39
C LEU A 70 -4.00 4.19 -1.01
N THR A 71 -3.75 3.23 -1.91
CA THR A 71 -4.34 3.26 -3.25
C THR A 71 -5.85 3.09 -3.18
N ASN A 72 -6.61 3.98 -3.85
CA ASN A 72 -8.07 3.91 -3.84
C ASN A 72 -8.67 3.15 -5.03
N SER A 73 -7.87 2.88 -6.07
CA SER A 73 -8.28 2.22 -7.31
C SER A 73 -7.18 1.27 -7.83
N MET A 74 -7.45 0.45 -8.83
CA MET A 74 -6.53 -0.56 -9.42
C MET A 74 -6.08 -1.60 -8.38
N SER A 75 -4.88 -1.49 -7.83
CA SER A 75 -4.38 -2.30 -6.69
C SER A 75 -4.90 -1.78 -5.35
N PHE A 76 -6.21 -1.50 -5.28
CA PHE A 76 -6.82 -0.75 -4.20
C PHE A 76 -6.51 -1.33 -2.80
N GLY A 77 -6.31 -0.43 -1.85
CA GLY A 77 -5.99 -0.80 -0.48
C GLY A 77 -4.52 -1.18 -0.23
N ARG A 78 -3.62 -1.00 -1.23
CA ARG A 78 -2.19 -1.19 -0.97
C ARG A 78 -1.61 0.03 -0.25
N PRO A 79 -0.97 -0.17 0.91
CA PRO A 79 -0.33 0.91 1.65
C PRO A 79 1.08 1.20 1.14
N TYR A 80 1.49 2.46 1.24
CA TYR A 80 2.84 2.96 1.11
C TYR A 80 3.09 4.02 2.17
N ILE A 81 4.34 4.26 2.53
CA ILE A 81 4.76 5.34 3.42
C ILE A 81 5.55 6.34 2.60
N THR A 82 5.17 7.61 2.61
CA THR A 82 5.96 8.62 1.90
C THR A 82 7.14 9.08 2.73
N ASN A 83 8.33 9.11 2.11
CA ASN A 83 9.54 9.71 2.66
C ASN A 83 9.79 11.12 2.12
N ILE A 84 8.91 11.59 1.23
CA ILE A 84 9.02 12.92 0.62
C ILE A 84 7.78 13.76 0.93
N GLU A 85 7.98 15.04 1.08
CA GLU A 85 6.91 16.03 1.10
C GLU A 85 6.39 16.24 -0.32
N GLY A 86 5.07 16.36 -0.48
CA GLY A 86 4.48 16.59 -1.80
C GLY A 86 2.97 16.68 -1.76
N CYS A 87 2.39 16.66 -2.94
CA CYS A 87 0.95 16.61 -3.16
C CYS A 87 0.56 15.31 -3.84
N ILE A 88 -0.61 14.78 -3.51
CA ILE A 88 -1.10 13.50 -4.01
C ILE A 88 -2.30 13.66 -4.92
N HIS A 89 -2.33 12.88 -6.01
CA HIS A 89 -3.47 12.88 -6.92
C HIS A 89 -4.69 12.14 -6.33
N ASP A 90 -5.83 12.24 -7.00
CA ASP A 90 -7.12 11.70 -6.57
C ASP A 90 -7.20 10.16 -6.52
N GLY A 91 -6.18 9.44 -6.97
CA GLY A 91 -5.99 7.99 -6.81
C GLY A 91 -5.51 7.55 -5.43
N TRP A 92 -5.20 8.50 -4.53
CA TRP A 92 -4.69 8.24 -3.20
C TRP A 92 -5.68 8.61 -2.09
N LEU A 93 -5.60 7.87 -0.99
CA LEU A 93 -6.05 8.27 0.34
C LEU A 93 -4.82 8.44 1.21
N ALA A 94 -4.66 9.60 1.86
CA ALA A 94 -3.64 9.84 2.87
C ALA A 94 -4.18 9.44 4.25
N LEU A 95 -3.35 8.76 5.04
CA LEU A 95 -3.60 8.44 6.44
C LEU A 95 -2.50 9.09 7.28
N SER A 96 -2.88 9.97 8.20
CA SER A 96 -1.98 10.70 9.11
C SER A 96 -2.47 10.62 10.55
N ASP A 97 -1.70 11.17 11.50
CA ASP A 97 -2.02 11.20 12.93
C ASP A 97 -2.22 9.82 13.58
N TYR A 98 -1.64 8.77 13.01
CA TYR A 98 -1.77 7.39 13.49
C TYR A 98 -0.81 7.04 14.63
N ASP A 99 0.25 7.81 14.81
CA ASP A 99 1.40 7.56 15.69
C ASP A 99 1.05 7.45 17.18
N LYS A 100 -0.08 8.01 17.58
CA LYS A 100 -0.61 7.87 18.94
C LYS A 100 -1.14 6.47 19.26
N CYS A 101 -1.52 5.71 18.23
CA CYS A 101 -2.22 4.45 18.35
C CYS A 101 -1.49 3.28 17.69
N TYR A 102 -0.81 3.53 16.59
CA TYR A 102 -0.08 2.53 15.82
C TYR A 102 1.38 2.90 15.66
N CYS A 103 2.28 1.92 15.78
CA CYS A 103 3.60 2.06 15.21
C CYS A 103 3.51 1.85 13.68
N SER A 104 4.36 2.55 12.95
CA SER A 104 4.35 2.61 11.49
C SER A 104 4.40 1.21 10.84
N ASP A 105 5.34 0.37 11.29
CA ASP A 105 5.53 -0.96 10.71
C ASP A 105 4.34 -1.88 10.96
N PHE A 106 3.75 -1.83 12.15
CA PHE A 106 2.54 -2.61 12.45
C PHE A 106 1.37 -2.16 11.55
N LEU A 107 1.14 -0.85 11.41
CA LEU A 107 0.08 -0.34 10.55
C LEU A 107 0.33 -0.74 9.08
N PHE A 108 1.57 -0.72 8.62
CA PHE A 108 1.92 -1.16 7.28
C PHE A 108 1.54 -2.63 7.04
N TYR A 109 2.01 -3.54 7.90
CA TYR A 109 1.69 -4.97 7.77
C TYR A 109 0.21 -5.25 7.95
N LEU A 110 -0.47 -4.54 8.87
CA LEU A 110 -1.90 -4.65 9.07
C LEU A 110 -2.68 -4.30 7.79
N LEU A 111 -2.36 -3.16 7.15
CA LEU A 111 -3.02 -2.72 5.93
C LEU A 111 -2.66 -3.58 4.71
N LEU A 112 -1.48 -4.19 4.70
CA LEU A 112 -1.04 -5.12 3.65
C LEU A 112 -1.69 -6.51 3.78
N SER A 113 -2.19 -6.85 4.97
CA SER A 113 -2.67 -8.19 5.31
C SER A 113 -3.86 -8.66 4.45
N PRO A 114 -4.05 -9.99 4.31
CA PRO A 114 -5.26 -10.55 3.70
C PRO A 114 -6.55 -10.12 4.40
N TYR A 115 -6.48 -9.88 5.72
CA TYR A 115 -7.61 -9.35 6.48
C TYR A 115 -8.03 -7.96 5.98
N ALA A 116 -7.09 -7.02 5.84
CA ALA A 116 -7.38 -5.69 5.33
C ALA A 116 -7.94 -5.73 3.89
N LYS A 117 -7.35 -6.57 3.03
CA LYS A 117 -7.86 -6.80 1.67
C LYS A 117 -9.31 -7.28 1.66
N LYS A 118 -9.66 -8.21 2.56
CA LYS A 118 -11.03 -8.72 2.72
C LYS A 118 -11.97 -7.63 3.22
N VAL A 119 -11.57 -6.85 4.24
CA VAL A 119 -12.35 -5.76 4.81
C VAL A 119 -12.64 -4.69 3.77
N PHE A 120 -11.62 -4.22 3.05
CA PHE A 120 -11.79 -3.23 1.99
C PHE A 120 -12.58 -3.80 0.81
N GLY A 121 -12.33 -5.06 0.41
CA GLY A 121 -13.04 -5.75 -0.66
C GLY A 121 -14.54 -5.87 -0.41
N SER A 122 -14.95 -6.19 0.82
CA SER A 122 -16.36 -6.27 1.20
C SER A 122 -17.08 -4.91 1.09
N LYS A 123 -16.36 -3.80 1.33
CA LYS A 123 -16.90 -2.43 1.26
C LYS A 123 -17.13 -1.93 -0.18
N VAL A 124 -16.53 -2.58 -1.18
CA VAL A 124 -16.68 -2.21 -2.61
C VAL A 124 -17.41 -3.27 -3.42
N ALA A 125 -17.82 -4.38 -2.81
CA ALA A 125 -18.60 -5.41 -3.46
C ALA A 125 -19.95 -4.83 -3.95
N GLY A 126 -20.34 -5.16 -5.20
CA GLY A 126 -21.57 -4.67 -5.82
C GLY A 126 -21.47 -3.28 -6.49
N ALA A 127 -20.36 -2.57 -6.38
CA ALA A 127 -20.16 -1.31 -7.08
C ALA A 127 -19.69 -1.53 -8.53
N VAL A 128 -20.24 -0.78 -9.47
CA VAL A 128 -19.82 -0.80 -10.89
C VAL A 128 -18.34 -0.41 -11.03
N VAL A 129 -17.87 0.52 -10.20
CA VAL A 129 -16.46 0.91 -10.08
C VAL A 129 -15.97 0.57 -8.69
N LYS A 130 -15.00 -0.35 -8.60
CA LYS A 130 -14.34 -0.70 -7.35
C LYS A 130 -13.47 0.48 -6.91
N ASN A 131 -14.01 1.36 -6.06
CA ASN A 131 -13.28 2.51 -5.53
C ASN A 131 -13.41 2.56 -4.00
N LEU A 132 -12.26 2.65 -3.34
CA LEU A 132 -12.16 2.80 -1.90
C LEU A 132 -12.20 4.30 -1.58
N ASN A 133 -13.23 4.75 -0.88
CA ASN A 133 -13.37 6.15 -0.45
C ASN A 133 -13.05 6.30 1.04
N THR A 134 -12.92 7.56 1.47
CA THR A 134 -12.63 7.95 2.86
C THR A 134 -13.57 7.29 3.87
N ASP A 135 -14.89 7.33 3.61
CA ASP A 135 -15.90 6.84 4.57
C ASP A 135 -15.81 5.32 4.75
N LYS A 136 -15.55 4.60 3.66
CA LYS A 136 -15.37 3.14 3.68
C LYS A 136 -14.14 2.74 4.49
N VAL A 137 -13.03 3.47 4.32
CA VAL A 137 -11.80 3.23 5.09
C VAL A 137 -12.01 3.61 6.54
N ALA A 138 -12.61 4.76 6.82
CA ALA A 138 -12.91 5.23 8.17
C ALA A 138 -13.81 4.26 8.96
N ALA A 139 -14.83 3.70 8.30
CA ALA A 139 -15.74 2.73 8.90
C ALA A 139 -15.17 1.30 9.03
N SER A 140 -13.95 1.07 8.56
CA SER A 140 -13.31 -0.24 8.66
C SER A 140 -12.78 -0.47 10.07
N VAL A 141 -13.00 -1.67 10.60
CA VAL A 141 -12.61 -2.06 11.97
C VAL A 141 -11.33 -2.87 11.90
N PHE A 142 -10.32 -2.46 12.67
CA PHE A 142 -9.01 -3.09 12.73
C PHE A 142 -8.59 -3.40 14.18
N PRO A 143 -7.72 -4.42 14.38
CA PRO A 143 -7.15 -4.69 15.69
C PRO A 143 -6.24 -3.54 16.13
N LEU A 144 -6.33 -3.21 17.42
CA LEU A 144 -5.51 -2.19 18.06
C LEU A 144 -4.90 -2.78 19.34
N PRO A 145 -3.83 -3.58 19.22
CA PRO A 145 -3.12 -4.08 20.40
C PRO A 145 -2.30 -2.96 21.04
N PRO A 146 -1.87 -3.10 22.31
CA PRO A 146 -0.92 -2.18 22.93
C PRO A 146 0.36 -2.04 22.11
N LEU A 147 1.02 -0.87 22.15
CA LEU A 147 2.22 -0.59 21.33
C LEU A 147 3.33 -1.64 21.52
N ALA A 148 3.56 -2.10 22.77
CA ALA A 148 4.54 -3.16 23.02
C ALA A 148 4.22 -4.46 22.27
N GLU A 149 2.95 -4.81 22.16
CA GLU A 149 2.50 -5.98 21.39
C GLU A 149 2.63 -5.75 19.88
N GLN A 150 2.37 -4.54 19.38
CA GLN A 150 2.60 -4.19 17.99
C GLN A 150 4.06 -4.41 17.59
N HIS A 151 5.01 -3.92 18.42
CA HIS A 151 6.44 -4.14 18.18
C HIS A 151 6.83 -5.62 18.19
N ARG A 152 6.24 -6.41 19.11
CA ARG A 152 6.49 -7.86 19.19
C ARG A 152 5.98 -8.58 17.94
N ILE A 153 4.80 -8.20 17.45
CA ILE A 153 4.23 -8.75 16.21
C ILE A 153 5.11 -8.40 15.00
N VAL A 154 5.53 -7.14 14.88
CA VAL A 154 6.41 -6.69 13.80
C VAL A 154 7.71 -7.47 13.80
N ALA A 155 8.40 -7.57 14.95
CA ALA A 155 9.64 -8.32 15.08
C ALA A 155 9.47 -9.78 14.61
N LYS A 156 8.33 -10.41 14.94
CA LYS A 156 8.05 -11.78 14.52
C LYS A 156 7.77 -11.90 13.02
N ILE A 157 7.08 -10.92 12.42
CA ILE A 157 6.87 -10.88 10.98
C ILE A 157 8.22 -10.74 10.26
N GLU A 158 9.06 -9.80 10.70
CA GLU A 158 10.38 -9.55 10.08
C GLU A 158 11.37 -10.70 10.24
N GLU A 159 11.26 -11.49 11.32
CA GLU A 159 11.98 -12.75 11.50
C GLU A 159 11.55 -13.82 10.48
N LEU A 160 10.24 -13.90 10.19
CA LEU A 160 9.68 -14.97 9.37
C LEU A 160 9.67 -14.67 7.85
N LEU A 161 9.56 -13.40 7.46
CA LEU A 161 9.48 -13.03 6.04
C LEU A 161 10.64 -13.57 5.19
N PRO A 162 11.91 -13.46 5.61
CA PRO A 162 13.02 -14.00 4.83
C PRO A 162 12.94 -15.51 4.61
N LEU A 163 12.41 -16.26 5.59
CA LEU A 163 12.23 -17.72 5.48
C LEU A 163 11.12 -18.07 4.48
N VAL A 164 10.06 -17.26 4.41
CA VAL A 164 8.99 -17.43 3.43
C VAL A 164 9.52 -17.12 2.02
N GLU A 165 10.30 -16.05 1.86
CA GLU A 165 10.90 -15.68 0.58
C GLU A 165 11.86 -16.77 0.08
N GLU A 166 12.70 -17.33 0.96
CA GLU A 166 13.61 -18.45 0.63
C GLU A 166 12.82 -19.70 0.20
N TYR A 167 11.71 -19.99 0.90
CA TYR A 167 10.83 -21.11 0.55
C TYR A 167 10.18 -20.90 -0.83
N ASP A 168 9.65 -19.71 -1.10
CA ASP A 168 8.99 -19.39 -2.37
C ASP A 168 9.98 -19.50 -3.54
N GLU A 169 11.22 -18.98 -3.36
CA GLU A 169 12.29 -19.15 -4.36
C GLU A 169 12.65 -20.62 -4.61
N ALA A 170 12.74 -21.42 -3.56
CA ALA A 170 13.04 -22.84 -3.67
C ALA A 170 11.90 -23.58 -4.39
N GLN A 171 10.64 -23.24 -4.08
CA GLN A 171 9.46 -23.79 -4.73
C GLN A 171 9.42 -23.44 -6.22
N GLU A 172 9.68 -22.19 -6.59
CA GLU A 172 9.74 -21.79 -8.00
C GLU A 172 10.83 -22.53 -8.78
N LYS A 173 12.00 -22.76 -8.16
CA LYS A 173 13.08 -23.54 -8.78
C LYS A 173 12.65 -25.00 -9.00
N LEU A 174 11.97 -25.59 -8.02
CA LEU A 174 11.44 -26.95 -8.11
C LEU A 174 10.39 -27.06 -9.24
N ASP A 175 9.47 -26.12 -9.32
CA ASP A 175 8.41 -26.11 -10.33
C ASP A 175 9.01 -26.01 -11.74
N LYS A 176 10.01 -25.11 -11.94
CA LYS A 176 10.73 -25.00 -13.22
C LYS A 176 11.45 -26.30 -13.61
N LEU A 177 12.04 -27.02 -12.64
CA LEU A 177 12.67 -28.32 -12.90
C LEU A 177 11.62 -29.38 -13.28
N ASN A 178 10.50 -29.40 -12.58
CA ASN A 178 9.41 -30.34 -12.84
C ASN A 178 8.75 -30.11 -14.21
N ASP A 179 8.60 -28.85 -14.63
CA ASP A 179 8.05 -28.49 -15.94
C ASP A 179 8.99 -28.90 -17.09
N GLY A 180 10.29 -28.90 -16.85
CA GLY A 180 11.31 -29.37 -17.81
C GLY A 180 11.44 -30.90 -17.91
N LEU A 181 10.84 -31.68 -17.01
CA LEU A 181 10.94 -33.14 -17.03
C LEU A 181 10.01 -33.77 -18.10
N PRO A 182 10.52 -34.70 -18.95
CA PRO A 182 9.69 -35.47 -19.86
C PRO A 182 8.56 -36.19 -19.14
N GLU A 183 7.38 -36.23 -19.74
CA GLU A 183 6.16 -36.86 -19.15
C GLU A 183 6.40 -38.28 -18.64
N LYS A 184 7.24 -39.07 -19.32
CA LYS A 184 7.59 -40.44 -18.91
C LYS A 184 8.36 -40.48 -17.58
N LEU A 185 9.22 -39.49 -17.31
CA LEU A 185 9.95 -39.39 -16.06
C LEU A 185 9.06 -38.87 -14.92
N LYS A 186 8.13 -37.97 -15.19
CA LYS A 186 7.14 -37.51 -14.20
C LYS A 186 6.32 -38.69 -13.65
N LYS A 187 5.87 -39.59 -14.54
CA LYS A 187 5.12 -40.82 -14.14
C LYS A 187 5.96 -41.78 -13.31
N SER A 188 7.24 -41.93 -13.63
CA SER A 188 8.13 -42.84 -12.90
C SER A 188 8.43 -42.39 -11.48
N VAL A 189 8.60 -41.09 -11.28
CA VAL A 189 8.87 -40.49 -9.95
C VAL A 189 7.63 -40.58 -9.04
N LEU A 190 6.43 -40.34 -9.59
CA LEU A 190 5.17 -40.41 -8.85
C LEU A 190 4.74 -41.84 -8.47
N GLN A 191 5.31 -42.88 -9.12
CA GLN A 191 5.05 -44.29 -8.79
C GLN A 191 5.99 -44.85 -7.71
N GLN A 192 7.05 -44.11 -7.32
CA GLN A 192 8.03 -44.52 -6.31
C GLN A 192 7.88 -43.74 -4.98
N ALA A 193 6.98 -42.74 -4.88
CA ALA A 193 6.61 -42.01 -3.68
C ALA A 193 5.29 -42.54 -3.09
#